data_7b1c8db0840fda86beef86387244b548
#
_entry.id   7b1c8db0840fda86beef86387244b548
#
_cell.length_a   1.000
_cell.length_b   1.000
_cell.length_c   1.000
_cell.angle_alpha   90.00
_cell.angle_beta   90.00
_cell.angle_gamma   90.00
#
_symmetry.space_group_name_H-M   'P 1'
#
loop_
_entity.id
_entity.type
_entity.pdbx_description
1 polymer ?
#
loop_
_entity_poly.entity_id
_entity_poly.type
_entity_poly.pdbx_seq_one_letter_code
_entity_poly.pdbx_strand_id
1 'polypeptide(L)'
;MKNSETYDVLIVGAGPAGANTAISYKKLNPELKVGIFDKAIFPRDKSCGDAIGPGVISALKRFGNEHILEDEPEVISTTLYGPKNIGIQNYIPEVQNKEDSVVYVIPRVDLDNRIFNLAKSLGVDSFEGYRYSGFEKNLDESINVSFKNSSGENETFRTTLLVGADGANSRVRKDLNLNQNKDWHKAIAIRAYIDSPNYLDIFKERSLMFEINVSALRGYAWAFPSKDTLINIGIGMPLSLFKKEDKNINDMLNDFVQTLESRGVIVENIRLEKSYMLPFASSRPKLAHDKVALVGDAGSMINPMSGEGIFYGMESGFLLAENTQNLL
;
A
#
# COMPACT_ATOMS: atom_id res chain seq x y z
N MET A 1 -15.28 19.73 -29.46
CA MET A 1 -15.04 19.18 -28.11
C MET A 1 -15.39 17.69 -28.20
N LYS A 2 -14.45 16.77 -27.96
CA LYS A 2 -14.80 15.36 -27.78
C LYS A 2 -15.77 15.29 -26.61
N ASN A 3 -16.92 14.61 -26.77
CA ASN A 3 -17.84 14.36 -25.65
C ASN A 3 -17.01 13.79 -24.50
N SER A 4 -16.92 14.52 -23.39
CA SER A 4 -16.22 14.04 -22.22
C SER A 4 -16.96 12.80 -21.70
N GLU A 5 -16.28 11.68 -21.67
CA GLU A 5 -16.84 10.45 -21.14
C GLU A 5 -17.23 10.66 -19.67
N THR A 6 -18.45 10.24 -19.32
CA THR A 6 -19.00 10.44 -17.98
C THR A 6 -18.97 9.14 -17.20
N TYR A 7 -18.49 9.20 -15.95
CA TYR A 7 -18.40 8.10 -14.99
C TYR A 7 -19.33 8.37 -13.80
N ASP A 8 -19.86 7.33 -13.22
CA ASP A 8 -20.48 7.41 -11.89
C ASP A 8 -19.40 7.61 -10.84
N VAL A 9 -18.33 6.82 -10.93
CA VAL A 9 -17.17 6.89 -10.04
C VAL A 9 -15.88 7.01 -10.85
N LEU A 10 -15.06 8.00 -10.52
CA LEU A 10 -13.72 8.17 -11.07
C LEU A 10 -12.69 8.08 -9.96
N ILE A 11 -11.74 7.16 -10.10
CA ILE A 11 -10.72 6.86 -9.08
C ILE A 11 -9.34 7.29 -9.58
N VAL A 12 -8.63 8.08 -8.78
CA VAL A 12 -7.26 8.52 -9.06
C VAL A 12 -6.29 7.68 -8.23
N GLY A 13 -5.54 6.81 -8.91
CA GLY A 13 -4.58 5.87 -8.32
C GLY A 13 -5.09 4.43 -8.36
N ALA A 14 -4.32 3.54 -9.01
CA ALA A 14 -4.64 2.12 -9.17
C ALA A 14 -3.82 1.20 -8.23
N GLY A 15 -3.32 1.72 -7.12
CA GLY A 15 -2.76 0.90 -6.04
C GLY A 15 -3.87 0.08 -5.34
N PRO A 16 -3.53 -0.78 -4.35
CA PRO A 16 -4.50 -1.67 -3.70
C PRO A 16 -5.77 -0.98 -3.20
N ALA A 17 -5.65 0.22 -2.63
CA ALA A 17 -6.81 1.00 -2.18
C ALA A 17 -7.74 1.37 -3.33
N GLY A 18 -7.21 1.96 -4.42
CA GLY A 18 -8.02 2.38 -5.56
C GLY A 18 -8.57 1.21 -6.35
N ALA A 19 -7.76 0.20 -6.62
CA ALA A 19 -8.20 -1.00 -7.34
C ALA A 19 -9.29 -1.76 -6.56
N ASN A 20 -9.13 -1.93 -5.23
CA ASN A 20 -10.17 -2.54 -4.40
C ASN A 20 -11.44 -1.67 -4.29
N THR A 21 -11.31 -0.35 -4.32
CA THR A 21 -12.47 0.56 -4.41
C THR A 21 -13.26 0.29 -5.70
N ALA A 22 -12.57 0.19 -6.84
CA ALA A 22 -13.19 -0.11 -8.13
C ALA A 22 -13.88 -1.49 -8.13
N ILE A 23 -13.19 -2.52 -7.61
CA ILE A 23 -13.74 -3.87 -7.42
C ILE A 23 -15.01 -3.80 -6.57
N SER A 24 -14.98 -3.09 -5.45
CA SER A 24 -16.09 -2.98 -4.52
C SER A 24 -17.33 -2.37 -5.20
N TYR A 25 -17.18 -1.27 -5.94
CA TYR A 25 -18.29 -0.68 -6.69
C TYR A 25 -18.87 -1.66 -7.72
N LYS A 26 -18.03 -2.32 -8.51
CA LYS A 26 -18.49 -3.27 -9.53
C LYS A 26 -19.13 -4.53 -8.95
N LYS A 27 -18.71 -4.98 -7.77
CA LYS A 27 -19.29 -6.14 -7.09
C LYS A 27 -20.61 -5.82 -6.40
N LEU A 28 -20.74 -4.61 -5.85
CA LEU A 28 -21.98 -4.17 -5.17
C LEU A 28 -23.03 -3.68 -6.17
N ASN A 29 -22.63 -2.99 -7.24
CA ASN A 29 -23.49 -2.51 -8.29
C ASN A 29 -22.79 -2.60 -9.66
N PRO A 30 -22.98 -3.71 -10.41
CA PRO A 30 -22.33 -3.94 -11.71
C PRO A 30 -22.66 -2.91 -12.80
N GLU A 31 -23.78 -2.21 -12.68
CA GLU A 31 -24.25 -1.22 -13.67
C GLU A 31 -23.46 0.09 -13.60
N LEU A 32 -22.83 0.39 -12.48
CA LEU A 32 -22.02 1.61 -12.33
C LEU A 32 -20.88 1.65 -13.33
N LYS A 33 -20.72 2.80 -14.00
CA LYS A 33 -19.58 3.09 -14.85
C LYS A 33 -18.42 3.60 -13.97
N VAL A 34 -17.41 2.77 -13.81
CA VAL A 34 -16.25 3.05 -12.95
C VAL A 34 -15.00 3.23 -13.81
N GLY A 35 -14.33 4.38 -13.67
CA GLY A 35 -13.05 4.67 -14.31
C GLY A 35 -11.92 4.74 -13.27
N ILE A 36 -10.78 4.10 -13.56
CA ILE A 36 -9.58 4.14 -12.70
C ILE A 36 -8.37 4.64 -13.50
N PHE A 37 -7.66 5.62 -12.95
CA PHE A 37 -6.57 6.33 -13.61
C PHE A 37 -5.30 6.24 -12.78
N ASP A 38 -4.19 5.82 -13.38
CA ASP A 38 -2.88 5.85 -12.72
C ASP A 38 -1.82 6.49 -13.63
N LYS A 39 -0.90 7.22 -12.99
CA LYS A 39 0.25 7.82 -13.69
C LYS A 39 1.30 6.81 -14.14
N ALA A 40 1.31 5.63 -13.55
CA ALA A 40 2.21 4.53 -13.91
C ALA A 40 1.55 3.60 -14.92
N ILE A 41 2.39 2.78 -15.57
CA ILE A 41 1.99 1.63 -16.37
C ILE A 41 2.30 0.39 -15.52
N PHE A 42 1.35 -0.54 -15.42
CA PHE A 42 1.51 -1.77 -14.65
C PHE A 42 2.09 -2.91 -15.50
N PRO A 43 2.88 -3.82 -14.90
CA PRO A 43 3.23 -3.88 -13.47
C PRO A 43 4.23 -2.79 -13.07
N ARG A 44 4.04 -2.21 -11.90
CA ARG A 44 4.94 -1.21 -11.32
C ARG A 44 5.25 -1.52 -9.87
N ASP A 45 6.43 -1.20 -9.40
CA ASP A 45 6.80 -1.36 -8.01
C ASP A 45 6.42 -0.16 -7.13
N LYS A 46 6.32 -0.40 -5.82
CA LYS A 46 6.12 0.63 -4.78
C LYS A 46 6.78 0.18 -3.49
N SER A 47 7.60 1.02 -2.88
CA SER A 47 8.26 0.73 -1.60
C SER A 47 7.25 0.26 -0.54
N CYS A 48 7.48 -0.94 0.01
CA CYS A 48 6.66 -1.65 0.99
C CYS A 48 7.47 -2.78 1.63
N GLY A 49 7.11 -3.26 2.81
CA GLY A 49 7.64 -4.49 3.37
C GLY A 49 7.09 -5.77 2.70
N ASP A 50 6.09 -5.62 1.82
CA ASP A 50 5.46 -6.70 1.02
C ASP A 50 4.70 -7.76 1.84
N ALA A 51 4.75 -7.72 3.17
CA ALA A 51 3.96 -8.61 4.00
C ALA A 51 2.47 -8.23 3.95
N ILE A 52 1.63 -9.21 3.70
CA ILE A 52 0.18 -9.11 3.73
C ILE A 52 -0.38 -10.10 4.74
N GLY A 53 -1.15 -9.58 5.67
CA GLY A 53 -1.74 -10.37 6.74
C GLY A 53 -3.21 -10.71 6.51
N PRO A 54 -3.86 -11.33 7.52
CA PRO A 54 -5.24 -11.81 7.45
C PRO A 54 -6.24 -10.75 7.01
N GLY A 55 -6.02 -9.47 7.34
CA GLY A 55 -6.91 -8.38 6.92
C GLY A 55 -7.00 -8.23 5.40
N VAL A 56 -5.87 -8.28 4.68
CA VAL A 56 -5.84 -8.20 3.21
C VAL A 56 -6.53 -9.43 2.61
N ILE A 57 -6.26 -10.61 3.17
CA ILE A 57 -6.87 -11.88 2.74
C ILE A 57 -8.38 -11.81 2.91
N SER A 58 -8.86 -11.35 4.07
CA SER A 58 -10.29 -11.16 4.35
C SER A 58 -10.94 -10.17 3.38
N ALA A 59 -10.25 -9.07 3.04
CA ALA A 59 -10.76 -8.10 2.06
C ALA A 59 -10.90 -8.71 0.65
N LEU A 60 -9.99 -9.60 0.26
CA LEU A 60 -10.08 -10.33 -1.01
C LEU A 60 -11.20 -11.38 -0.98
N LYS A 61 -11.30 -12.16 0.10
CA LYS A 61 -12.34 -13.19 0.29
C LYS A 61 -13.75 -12.63 0.26
N ARG A 62 -13.96 -11.42 0.73
CA ARG A 62 -15.27 -10.75 0.73
C ARG A 62 -15.99 -10.86 -0.62
N PHE A 63 -15.23 -10.92 -1.70
CA PHE A 63 -15.77 -11.03 -3.05
C PHE A 63 -15.29 -12.27 -3.82
N GLY A 64 -14.75 -13.29 -3.13
CA GLY A 64 -14.24 -14.52 -3.73
C GLY A 64 -13.00 -14.30 -4.60
N ASN A 65 -12.12 -13.37 -4.19
CA ASN A 65 -10.95 -12.96 -4.96
C ASN A 65 -9.63 -13.49 -4.36
N GLU A 66 -9.68 -14.34 -3.34
CA GLU A 66 -8.49 -14.91 -2.68
C GLU A 66 -7.63 -15.79 -3.59
N HIS A 67 -8.20 -16.28 -4.69
CA HIS A 67 -7.49 -17.07 -5.69
C HIS A 67 -6.26 -16.36 -6.27
N ILE A 68 -6.21 -15.03 -6.21
CA ILE A 68 -5.03 -14.27 -6.66
C ILE A 68 -3.80 -14.48 -5.76
N LEU A 69 -3.96 -15.13 -4.60
CA LEU A 69 -2.89 -15.48 -3.65
C LEU A 69 -2.49 -16.95 -3.74
N GLU A 70 -3.19 -17.76 -4.56
CA GLU A 70 -2.81 -19.15 -4.82
C GLU A 70 -1.36 -19.21 -5.32
N ASP A 71 -0.63 -20.25 -4.93
CA ASP A 71 0.79 -20.46 -5.21
C ASP A 71 1.78 -19.53 -4.46
N GLU A 72 1.30 -18.66 -3.56
CA GLU A 72 2.22 -17.91 -2.71
C GLU A 72 2.64 -18.74 -1.48
N PRO A 73 3.94 -18.76 -1.15
CA PRO A 73 4.41 -19.51 0.01
C PRO A 73 3.99 -18.79 1.31
N GLU A 74 3.35 -19.57 2.20
CA GLU A 74 2.91 -19.06 3.50
C GLU A 74 4.10 -18.77 4.42
N VAL A 75 3.97 -17.71 5.19
CA VAL A 75 4.83 -17.44 6.35
C VAL A 75 4.30 -18.25 7.53
N ILE A 76 5.19 -18.97 8.22
CA ILE A 76 4.79 -19.89 9.30
C ILE A 76 5.21 -19.42 10.68
N SER A 77 6.06 -18.40 10.77
CA SER A 77 6.51 -17.88 12.05
C SER A 77 6.89 -16.39 11.97
N THR A 78 7.05 -15.80 13.14
CA THR A 78 7.59 -14.44 13.32
C THR A 78 8.73 -14.51 14.29
N THR A 79 9.89 -13.96 13.91
CA THR A 79 11.06 -13.82 14.79
C THR A 79 11.21 -12.36 15.19
N LEU A 80 11.18 -12.10 16.50
CA LEU A 80 11.30 -10.77 17.06
C LEU A 80 12.63 -10.63 17.80
N TYR A 81 13.49 -9.74 17.34
CA TYR A 81 14.72 -9.37 18.03
C TYR A 81 14.50 -8.13 18.88
N GLY A 82 14.88 -8.25 20.16
CA GLY A 82 14.84 -7.18 21.14
C GLY A 82 16.25 -6.71 21.56
N PRO A 83 16.35 -5.95 22.68
CA PRO A 83 17.63 -5.53 23.25
C PRO A 83 18.61 -6.69 23.45
N LYS A 84 19.90 -6.43 23.25
CA LYS A 84 20.99 -7.41 23.41
C LYS A 84 20.97 -8.55 22.39
N ASN A 85 20.35 -8.37 21.23
CA ASN A 85 20.29 -9.37 20.16
C ASN A 85 19.62 -10.69 20.60
N ILE A 86 18.68 -10.62 21.54
CA ILE A 86 17.88 -11.77 21.97
C ILE A 86 16.69 -11.89 21.03
N GLY A 87 16.65 -12.98 20.27
CA GLY A 87 15.57 -13.31 19.35
C GLY A 87 14.55 -14.27 19.98
N ILE A 88 13.27 -14.00 19.78
CA ILE A 88 12.16 -14.90 20.14
C ILE A 88 11.41 -15.24 18.86
N GLN A 89 11.29 -16.52 18.56
CA GLN A 89 10.50 -17.00 17.43
C GLN A 89 9.15 -17.50 17.93
N ASN A 90 8.08 -16.94 17.34
CA ASN A 90 6.72 -17.37 17.58
C ASN A 90 6.16 -17.99 16.28
N TYR A 91 5.66 -19.21 16.38
CA TYR A 91 4.96 -19.83 15.27
C TYR A 91 3.56 -19.23 15.16
N ILE A 92 3.12 -19.02 13.92
CA ILE A 92 1.75 -18.62 13.64
C ILE A 92 0.87 -19.80 14.07
N PRO A 93 -0.04 -19.62 15.05
CA PRO A 93 -0.82 -20.75 15.56
C PRO A 93 -1.69 -21.33 14.47
N GLU A 94 -1.76 -22.66 14.43
CA GLU A 94 -2.81 -23.36 13.70
C GLU A 94 -4.14 -23.07 14.44
N VAL A 95 -4.82 -21.99 14.03
CA VAL A 95 -6.19 -21.70 14.51
C VAL A 95 -7.17 -22.61 13.79
N GLN A 96 -8.34 -22.87 14.42
CA GLN A 96 -9.39 -23.72 13.87
C GLN A 96 -9.81 -23.34 12.44
N ASN A 97 -9.65 -22.06 12.08
CA ASN A 97 -9.71 -21.57 10.71
C ASN A 97 -8.29 -21.14 10.31
N LYS A 98 -7.55 -22.02 9.64
CA LYS A 98 -6.19 -21.76 9.14
C LYS A 98 -6.08 -20.40 8.40
N GLU A 99 -7.17 -20.01 7.77
CA GLU A 99 -7.30 -18.78 6.97
C GLU A 99 -7.19 -17.48 7.77
N ASP A 100 -7.47 -17.50 9.07
CA ASP A 100 -7.46 -16.31 9.93
C ASP A 100 -6.05 -15.94 10.43
N SER A 101 -5.05 -16.79 10.14
CA SER A 101 -3.67 -16.58 10.60
C SER A 101 -2.64 -16.52 9.47
N VAL A 102 -3.04 -16.78 8.23
CA VAL A 102 -2.11 -16.83 7.10
C VAL A 102 -1.51 -15.46 6.80
N VAL A 103 -0.21 -15.46 6.52
CA VAL A 103 0.56 -14.29 6.08
C VAL A 103 1.36 -14.68 4.85
N TYR A 104 1.46 -13.77 3.88
CA TYR A 104 2.29 -13.92 2.69
C TYR A 104 3.26 -12.75 2.57
N VAL A 105 4.35 -12.93 1.82
CA VAL A 105 5.24 -11.83 1.40
C VAL A 105 5.26 -11.79 -0.11
N ILE A 106 4.54 -10.84 -0.68
CA ILE A 106 4.32 -10.71 -2.12
C ILE A 106 4.84 -9.36 -2.58
N PRO A 107 5.85 -9.32 -3.48
CA PRO A 107 6.32 -8.07 -4.04
C PRO A 107 5.18 -7.21 -4.59
N ARG A 108 5.22 -5.91 -4.31
CA ARG A 108 4.17 -4.97 -4.74
C ARG A 108 4.00 -4.91 -6.25
N VAL A 109 5.05 -5.23 -7.01
CA VAL A 109 4.97 -5.34 -8.48
C VAL A 109 3.96 -6.41 -8.89
N ASP A 110 3.89 -7.51 -8.14
CA ASP A 110 2.97 -8.63 -8.40
C ASP A 110 1.60 -8.39 -7.77
N LEU A 111 1.55 -8.08 -6.48
CA LEU A 111 0.29 -7.89 -5.75
C LEU A 111 -0.57 -6.79 -6.35
N ASP A 112 0.01 -5.61 -6.58
CA ASP A 112 -0.73 -4.47 -7.14
C ASP A 112 -1.25 -4.78 -8.54
N ASN A 113 -0.43 -5.45 -9.36
CA ASN A 113 -0.82 -5.84 -10.72
C ASN A 113 -1.96 -6.86 -10.71
N ARG A 114 -1.94 -7.84 -9.81
CA ARG A 114 -3.01 -8.84 -9.67
C ARG A 114 -4.34 -8.19 -9.29
N ILE A 115 -4.35 -7.32 -8.26
CA ILE A 115 -5.56 -6.62 -7.81
C ILE A 115 -6.08 -5.67 -8.92
N PHE A 116 -5.18 -4.99 -9.63
CA PHE A 116 -5.56 -4.10 -10.73
C PHE A 116 -6.15 -4.87 -11.93
N ASN A 117 -5.56 -6.01 -12.31
CA ASN A 117 -6.09 -6.87 -13.35
C ASN A 117 -7.46 -7.45 -12.99
N LEU A 118 -7.68 -7.75 -11.71
CA LEU A 118 -8.99 -8.16 -11.21
C LEU A 118 -10.02 -7.05 -11.39
N ALA A 119 -9.69 -5.78 -11.08
CA ALA A 119 -10.59 -4.66 -11.35
C ALA A 119 -10.93 -4.55 -12.85
N LYS A 120 -9.93 -4.68 -13.74
CA LYS A 120 -10.12 -4.68 -15.19
C LYS A 120 -11.06 -5.81 -15.65
N SER A 121 -10.92 -7.01 -15.10
CA SER A 121 -11.77 -8.17 -15.47
C SER A 121 -13.25 -7.99 -15.09
N LEU A 122 -13.55 -7.08 -14.16
CA LEU A 122 -14.92 -6.72 -13.76
C LEU A 122 -15.51 -5.59 -14.60
N GLY A 123 -14.86 -5.16 -15.68
CA GLY A 123 -15.34 -4.11 -16.57
C GLY A 123 -15.09 -2.69 -16.05
N VAL A 124 -14.05 -2.49 -15.26
CA VAL A 124 -13.57 -1.16 -14.90
C VAL A 124 -12.77 -0.57 -16.06
N ASP A 125 -13.11 0.63 -16.50
CA ASP A 125 -12.34 1.36 -17.50
C ASP A 125 -11.02 1.81 -16.90
N SER A 126 -9.90 1.37 -17.46
CA SER A 126 -8.58 1.59 -16.88
C SER A 126 -7.67 2.43 -17.78
N PHE A 127 -7.07 3.48 -17.20
CA PHE A 127 -6.23 4.45 -17.89
C PHE A 127 -4.85 4.50 -17.21
N GLU A 128 -3.87 3.86 -17.84
CA GLU A 128 -2.48 3.84 -17.39
C GLU A 128 -1.67 4.95 -18.08
N GLY A 129 -0.71 5.55 -17.39
CA GLY A 129 0.05 6.70 -17.89
C GLY A 129 -0.70 8.04 -17.78
N TYR A 130 -1.81 8.09 -17.04
CA TYR A 130 -2.63 9.28 -16.84
C TYR A 130 -2.35 9.93 -15.49
N ARG A 131 -1.67 11.05 -15.53
CA ARG A 131 -1.34 11.83 -14.32
C ARG A 131 -2.43 12.83 -14.02
N TYR A 132 -3.09 12.69 -12.87
CA TYR A 132 -4.04 13.66 -12.37
C TYR A 132 -3.43 15.07 -12.30
N SER A 133 -4.17 16.08 -12.77
CA SER A 133 -3.74 17.48 -12.82
C SER A 133 -4.66 18.45 -12.07
N GLY A 134 -5.90 18.06 -11.77
CA GLY A 134 -6.84 18.86 -10.99
C GLY A 134 -8.27 18.44 -11.22
N PHE A 135 -9.19 19.05 -10.48
CA PHE A 135 -10.63 18.92 -10.70
C PHE A 135 -11.37 20.25 -10.54
N GLU A 136 -12.53 20.34 -11.19
CA GLU A 136 -13.46 21.49 -11.07
C GLU A 136 -14.88 20.98 -10.86
N LYS A 137 -15.63 21.62 -9.96
CA LYS A 137 -17.05 21.33 -9.73
C LYS A 137 -17.90 22.13 -10.72
N ASN A 138 -18.85 21.45 -11.33
CA ASN A 138 -19.83 22.04 -12.25
C ASN A 138 -21.07 22.55 -11.47
N LEU A 139 -21.87 23.41 -12.12
CA LEU A 139 -23.11 23.93 -11.54
C LEU A 139 -24.16 22.83 -11.28
N ASP A 140 -24.11 21.73 -12.03
CA ASP A 140 -24.98 20.56 -11.85
C ASP A 140 -24.42 19.52 -10.87
N GLU A 141 -23.46 19.95 -10.04
CA GLU A 141 -22.79 19.15 -9.03
C GLU A 141 -21.90 18.00 -9.53
N SER A 142 -21.80 17.80 -10.86
CA SER A 142 -20.80 16.87 -11.40
C SER A 142 -19.38 17.45 -11.27
N ILE A 143 -18.39 16.60 -11.47
CA ILE A 143 -16.98 16.96 -11.35
C ILE A 143 -16.29 16.72 -12.69
N ASN A 144 -15.59 17.73 -13.19
CA ASN A 144 -14.65 17.59 -14.30
C ASN A 144 -13.26 17.28 -13.71
N VAL A 145 -12.70 16.15 -14.07
CA VAL A 145 -11.38 15.71 -13.59
C VAL A 145 -10.39 15.74 -14.75
N SER A 146 -9.32 16.47 -14.60
CA SER A 146 -8.31 16.68 -15.63
C SER A 146 -7.09 15.79 -15.39
N PHE A 147 -6.59 15.21 -16.48
CA PHE A 147 -5.38 14.40 -16.50
C PHE A 147 -4.43 14.85 -17.59
N LYS A 148 -3.15 14.58 -17.40
CA LYS A 148 -2.14 14.65 -18.44
C LYS A 148 -1.73 13.24 -18.80
N ASN A 149 -1.95 12.83 -20.07
CA ASN A 149 -1.60 11.51 -20.56
C ASN A 149 -0.08 11.38 -20.83
N SER A 150 0.37 10.19 -21.22
CA SER A 150 1.78 9.89 -21.51
C SER A 150 2.34 10.69 -22.69
N SER A 151 1.48 11.13 -23.63
CA SER A 151 1.86 12.01 -24.75
C SER A 151 1.97 13.48 -24.33
N GLY A 152 1.63 13.81 -23.08
CA GLY A 152 1.65 15.17 -22.57
C GLY A 152 0.40 16.00 -22.86
N GLU A 153 -0.64 15.39 -23.43
CA GLU A 153 -1.92 16.02 -23.72
C GLU A 153 -2.80 16.07 -22.49
N ASN A 154 -3.60 17.13 -22.38
CA ASN A 154 -4.59 17.25 -21.32
C ASN A 154 -5.92 16.67 -21.78
N GLU A 155 -6.48 15.78 -20.97
CA GLU A 155 -7.79 15.18 -21.16
C GLU A 155 -8.66 15.40 -19.92
N THR A 156 -9.97 15.59 -20.13
CA THR A 156 -10.91 15.85 -19.04
C THR A 156 -12.06 14.83 -19.12
N PHE A 157 -12.34 14.23 -17.97
CA PHE A 157 -13.41 13.26 -17.78
C PHE A 157 -14.41 13.80 -16.77
N ARG A 158 -15.68 13.47 -16.93
CA ARG A 158 -16.74 13.89 -16.03
C ARG A 158 -17.13 12.77 -15.10
N THR A 159 -17.42 13.08 -13.84
CA THR A 159 -17.88 12.08 -12.86
C THR A 159 -18.87 12.65 -11.85
N THR A 160 -19.68 11.75 -11.28
CA THR A 160 -20.54 12.06 -10.14
C THR A 160 -19.76 12.03 -8.83
N LEU A 161 -18.86 11.05 -8.64
CA LEU A 161 -18.01 10.89 -7.45
C LEU A 161 -16.55 10.79 -7.85
N LEU A 162 -15.69 11.63 -7.28
CA LEU A 162 -14.24 11.56 -7.40
C LEU A 162 -13.64 10.88 -6.17
N VAL A 163 -12.81 9.85 -6.38
CA VAL A 163 -12.09 9.16 -5.32
C VAL A 163 -10.58 9.39 -5.46
N GLY A 164 -9.97 10.02 -4.47
CA GLY A 164 -8.52 10.14 -4.36
C GLY A 164 -7.92 8.92 -3.66
N ALA A 165 -7.22 8.09 -4.43
CA ALA A 165 -6.45 6.92 -3.99
C ALA A 165 -4.97 7.03 -4.39
N ASP A 166 -4.48 8.24 -4.59
CA ASP A 166 -3.20 8.59 -5.21
C ASP A 166 -2.01 8.61 -4.22
N GLY A 167 -2.19 7.97 -3.06
CA GLY A 167 -1.14 7.64 -2.11
C GLY A 167 -0.73 8.78 -1.20
N ALA A 168 0.37 8.59 -0.46
CA ALA A 168 0.82 9.48 0.62
C ALA A 168 1.05 10.94 0.21
N ASN A 169 1.40 11.18 -1.07
CA ASN A 169 1.62 12.51 -1.64
C ASN A 169 0.41 12.98 -2.48
N SER A 170 -0.81 12.59 -2.07
CA SER A 170 -2.04 12.84 -2.79
C SER A 170 -2.18 14.29 -3.28
N ARG A 171 -2.41 14.44 -4.57
CA ARG A 171 -2.75 15.72 -5.20
C ARG A 171 -4.23 16.03 -5.03
N VAL A 172 -5.11 15.01 -5.09
CA VAL A 172 -6.54 15.18 -4.81
C VAL A 172 -6.73 15.78 -3.42
N ARG A 173 -6.01 15.28 -2.41
CA ARG A 173 -6.03 15.85 -1.06
C ARG A 173 -5.57 17.32 -1.01
N LYS A 174 -4.54 17.68 -1.78
CA LYS A 174 -4.05 19.05 -1.87
C LYS A 174 -5.09 19.98 -2.48
N ASP A 175 -5.76 19.54 -3.55
CA ASP A 175 -6.77 20.35 -4.25
C ASP A 175 -8.04 20.56 -3.40
N LEU A 176 -8.27 19.67 -2.41
CA LEU A 176 -9.27 19.85 -1.36
C LEU A 176 -8.82 20.86 -0.26
N ASN A 177 -7.64 21.46 -0.39
CA ASN A 177 -7.03 22.35 0.62
C ASN A 177 -6.89 21.68 2.01
N LEU A 178 -6.75 20.36 2.07
CA LEU A 178 -6.56 19.66 3.31
C LEU A 178 -5.09 19.71 3.75
N ASN A 179 -4.89 20.07 5.00
CA ASN A 179 -3.56 20.14 5.59
C ASN A 179 -2.85 18.77 5.50
N GLN A 180 -1.55 18.82 5.19
CA GLN A 180 -0.70 17.65 5.32
C GLN A 180 -0.56 17.27 6.79
N ASN A 181 -0.35 15.98 7.04
CA ASN A 181 -0.04 15.50 8.37
C ASN A 181 1.19 16.21 8.93
N LYS A 182 1.16 16.53 10.22
CA LYS A 182 2.34 16.98 10.95
C LYS A 182 3.34 15.82 11.06
N ASP A 183 4.59 16.12 11.37
CA ASP A 183 5.67 15.12 11.37
C ASP A 183 5.45 13.95 12.33
N TRP A 184 4.78 14.17 13.47
CA TRP A 184 4.45 13.07 14.40
C TRP A 184 3.28 12.18 13.95
N HIS A 185 2.60 12.55 12.87
CA HIS A 185 1.59 11.72 12.20
C HIS A 185 2.13 11.10 10.91
N LYS A 186 3.45 11.00 10.78
CA LYS A 186 4.14 10.40 9.64
C LYS A 186 5.29 9.52 10.12
N ALA A 187 5.60 8.50 9.34
CA ALA A 187 6.89 7.83 9.40
C ALA A 187 7.65 8.01 8.10
N ILE A 188 8.95 7.80 8.16
CA ILE A 188 9.81 7.56 7.02
C ILE A 188 10.24 6.11 7.04
N ALA A 189 10.25 5.47 5.90
CA ALA A 189 10.76 4.13 5.74
C ALA A 189 11.61 4.02 4.47
N ILE A 190 12.55 3.10 4.47
CA ILE A 190 13.33 2.69 3.31
C ILE A 190 13.34 1.18 3.23
N ARG A 191 13.34 0.64 2.03
CA ARG A 191 13.52 -0.79 1.80
C ARG A 191 14.59 -1.07 0.77
N ALA A 192 15.10 -2.30 0.82
CA ALA A 192 15.86 -2.91 -0.26
C ALA A 192 15.40 -4.35 -0.46
N TYR A 193 15.66 -4.91 -1.63
CA TYR A 193 15.68 -6.36 -1.80
C TYR A 193 17.11 -6.85 -1.75
N ILE A 194 17.31 -7.98 -1.11
CA ILE A 194 18.56 -8.74 -1.13
C ILE A 194 18.27 -10.17 -1.62
N ASP A 195 19.27 -10.81 -2.17
CA ASP A 195 19.28 -12.24 -2.37
C ASP A 195 20.04 -12.90 -1.20
N SER A 196 19.44 -13.87 -0.54
CA SER A 196 20.06 -14.59 0.59
C SER A 196 19.81 -16.10 0.47
N PRO A 197 20.83 -16.86 0.04
CA PRO A 197 20.67 -18.31 -0.16
C PRO A 197 20.47 -19.09 1.14
N ASN A 198 20.84 -18.54 2.29
CA ASN A 198 20.76 -19.20 3.58
C ASN A 198 19.78 -18.58 4.58
N TYR A 199 18.95 -17.63 4.17
CA TYR A 199 18.01 -16.97 5.08
C TYR A 199 17.09 -17.95 5.80
N LEU A 200 16.53 -18.90 5.06
CA LEU A 200 15.59 -19.91 5.61
C LEU A 200 16.29 -20.86 6.59
N ASP A 201 17.58 -21.14 6.41
CA ASP A 201 18.37 -21.96 7.34
C ASP A 201 18.65 -21.24 8.65
N ILE A 202 18.98 -19.93 8.57
CA ILE A 202 19.29 -19.09 9.74
C ILE A 202 18.05 -18.86 10.61
N PHE A 203 16.91 -18.52 10.00
CA PHE A 203 15.68 -18.21 10.73
C PHE A 203 14.74 -19.41 10.88
N LYS A 204 15.19 -20.61 10.48
CA LYS A 204 14.43 -21.86 10.51
C LYS A 204 13.05 -21.66 9.89
N GLU A 205 12.96 -22.00 8.63
CA GLU A 205 11.74 -21.89 7.86
C GLU A 205 11.41 -20.44 7.43
N ARG A 206 10.22 -20.23 6.88
CA ARG A 206 9.75 -18.95 6.35
C ARG A 206 9.22 -18.07 7.48
N SER A 207 10.12 -17.32 8.11
CA SER A 207 9.83 -16.43 9.24
C SER A 207 9.89 -14.95 8.86
N LEU A 208 8.92 -14.16 9.29
CA LEU A 208 9.04 -12.70 9.29
C LEU A 208 9.98 -12.28 10.42
N MET A 209 11.08 -11.66 10.10
CA MET A 209 11.98 -11.12 11.12
C MET A 209 11.74 -9.64 11.34
N PHE A 210 11.54 -9.26 12.60
CA PHE A 210 11.46 -7.88 13.07
C PHE A 210 12.59 -7.59 14.05
N GLU A 211 13.19 -6.42 13.94
CA GLU A 211 14.17 -5.88 14.87
C GLU A 211 13.60 -4.63 15.53
N ILE A 212 13.27 -4.70 16.82
CA ILE A 212 12.77 -3.56 17.60
C ILE A 212 13.80 -2.98 18.56
N ASN A 213 15.02 -3.48 18.51
CA ASN A 213 16.04 -3.07 19.46
C ASN A 213 17.07 -2.14 18.87
N VAL A 214 16.75 -1.35 17.98
CA VAL A 214 17.77 -0.41 17.58
C VAL A 214 17.79 0.68 18.62
N SER A 215 18.84 0.74 19.41
CA SER A 215 19.04 1.76 20.46
C SER A 215 18.92 3.20 19.91
N ALA A 216 18.97 3.36 18.62
CA ALA A 216 18.69 4.57 17.85
C ALA A 216 17.33 4.54 17.11
N LEU A 217 16.78 3.38 16.76
CA LEU A 217 15.52 3.25 16.03
C LEU A 217 14.33 3.20 16.99
N ARG A 218 13.70 4.29 17.21
CA ARG A 218 12.38 4.36 17.84
C ARG A 218 11.29 3.97 16.81
N GLY A 219 11.56 2.92 16.01
CA GLY A 219 10.77 2.27 15.00
C GLY A 219 11.09 0.79 14.97
N TYR A 220 11.14 0.19 13.79
CA TYR A 220 11.58 -1.20 13.62
C TYR A 220 12.29 -1.39 12.28
N ALA A 221 13.15 -2.43 12.23
CA ALA A 221 13.66 -2.96 10.98
C ALA A 221 13.01 -4.32 10.70
N TRP A 222 13.01 -4.74 9.46
CA TRP A 222 12.42 -6.01 9.05
C TRP A 222 13.27 -6.73 8.01
N ALA A 223 13.15 -8.07 8.00
CA ALA A 223 13.59 -8.92 6.90
C ALA A 223 12.51 -9.97 6.66
N PHE A 224 11.87 -9.91 5.49
CA PHE A 224 10.73 -10.71 5.13
C PHE A 224 11.03 -11.55 3.90
N PRO A 225 10.99 -12.90 4.01
CA PRO A 225 11.28 -13.79 2.91
C PRO A 225 10.13 -13.82 1.90
N SER A 226 10.44 -13.47 0.65
CA SER A 226 9.55 -13.62 -0.49
C SER A 226 9.76 -14.99 -1.16
N LYS A 227 9.65 -15.08 -2.48
CA LYS A 227 9.94 -16.33 -3.22
C LYS A 227 11.45 -16.58 -3.31
N ASP A 228 11.81 -17.83 -3.38
CA ASP A 228 13.19 -18.31 -3.54
C ASP A 228 14.14 -17.70 -2.49
N THR A 229 15.19 -17.04 -2.94
CA THR A 229 16.20 -16.37 -2.10
C THR A 229 15.91 -14.89 -1.86
N LEU A 230 14.82 -14.37 -2.42
CA LEU A 230 14.48 -12.94 -2.36
C LEU A 230 13.97 -12.56 -0.97
N ILE A 231 14.65 -11.63 -0.33
CA ILE A 231 14.27 -11.09 0.98
C ILE A 231 14.02 -9.59 0.87
N ASN A 232 12.85 -9.14 1.30
CA ASN A 232 12.54 -7.73 1.48
C ASN A 232 13.09 -7.28 2.84
N ILE A 233 14.05 -6.37 2.84
CA ILE A 233 14.61 -5.78 4.07
C ILE A 233 14.30 -4.29 4.14
N GLY A 234 14.20 -3.76 5.34
CA GLY A 234 14.02 -2.32 5.48
C GLY A 234 13.96 -1.85 6.92
N ILE A 235 13.83 -0.54 7.04
CA ILE A 235 13.67 0.14 8.31
C ILE A 235 12.60 1.22 8.20
N GLY A 236 11.88 1.45 9.29
CA GLY A 236 10.89 2.52 9.39
C GLY A 236 10.84 3.13 10.79
N MET A 237 10.64 4.44 10.84
CA MET A 237 10.54 5.16 12.12
C MET A 237 9.68 6.43 12.00
N PRO A 238 9.11 6.93 13.12
CA PRO A 238 8.41 8.20 13.12
C PRO A 238 9.28 9.35 12.61
N LEU A 239 8.76 10.16 11.69
CA LEU A 239 9.51 11.25 11.07
C LEU A 239 10.01 12.28 12.08
N SER A 240 9.22 12.56 13.12
CA SER A 240 9.58 13.49 14.18
C SER A 240 10.79 13.02 15.02
N LEU A 241 11.06 11.72 15.04
CA LEU A 241 12.21 11.12 15.68
C LEU A 241 13.39 11.05 14.73
N PHE A 242 13.16 10.63 13.47
CA PHE A 242 14.18 10.60 12.43
C PHE A 242 14.89 11.96 12.28
N LYS A 243 14.14 13.07 12.30
CA LYS A 243 14.72 14.42 12.22
C LYS A 243 15.66 14.80 13.39
N LYS A 244 15.73 13.99 14.44
CA LYS A 244 16.63 14.16 15.59
C LYS A 244 17.84 13.24 15.53
N GLU A 245 17.90 12.36 14.54
CA GLU A 245 19.02 11.47 14.34
C GLU A 245 20.11 12.14 13.51
N ASP A 246 21.36 11.85 13.83
CA ASP A 246 22.53 12.35 13.09
C ASP A 246 22.83 11.51 11.84
N LYS A 247 22.24 10.30 11.74
CA LYS A 247 22.41 9.39 10.61
C LYS A 247 21.31 9.59 9.57
N ASN A 248 21.66 9.46 8.30
CA ASN A 248 20.66 9.36 7.23
C ASN A 248 20.06 7.94 7.19
N ILE A 249 18.92 7.81 6.53
CA ILE A 249 18.17 6.55 6.51
C ILE A 249 18.89 5.42 5.76
N ASN A 250 19.75 5.74 4.78
CA ASN A 250 20.53 4.73 4.06
C ASN A 250 21.61 4.15 4.96
N ASP A 251 22.27 4.99 5.78
CA ASP A 251 23.30 4.52 6.74
C ASP A 251 22.66 3.60 7.79
N MET A 252 21.44 3.94 8.25
CA MET A 252 20.69 3.09 9.17
C MET A 252 20.34 1.73 8.55
N LEU A 253 19.96 1.71 7.25
CA LEU A 253 19.72 0.46 6.55
C LEU A 253 20.99 -0.37 6.40
N ASN A 254 22.14 0.26 6.11
CA ASN A 254 23.42 -0.42 6.04
C ASN A 254 23.84 -1.03 7.40
N ASP A 255 23.60 -0.32 8.50
CA ASP A 255 23.82 -0.87 9.85
C ASP A 255 22.96 -2.12 10.09
N PHE A 256 21.73 -2.11 9.57
CA PHE A 256 20.84 -3.27 9.67
C PHE A 256 21.32 -4.44 8.81
N VAL A 257 21.83 -4.19 7.60
CA VAL A 257 22.47 -5.21 6.77
C VAL A 257 23.63 -5.86 7.52
N GLN A 258 24.54 -5.06 8.11
CA GLN A 258 25.64 -5.58 8.94
C GLN A 258 25.12 -6.42 10.11
N THR A 259 23.98 -6.05 10.69
CA THR A 259 23.35 -6.83 11.76
C THR A 259 22.90 -8.21 11.25
N LEU A 260 22.29 -8.28 10.06
CA LEU A 260 21.92 -9.56 9.43
C LEU A 260 23.15 -10.42 9.14
N GLU A 261 24.21 -9.84 8.58
CA GLU A 261 25.47 -10.54 8.30
C GLU A 261 26.13 -11.06 9.59
N SER A 262 26.08 -10.29 10.68
CA SER A 262 26.61 -10.73 12.00
C SER A 262 25.86 -11.93 12.59
N ARG A 263 24.62 -12.18 12.13
CA ARG A 263 23.81 -13.35 12.46
C ARG A 263 24.04 -14.52 11.50
N GLY A 264 24.95 -14.37 10.54
CA GLY A 264 25.31 -15.39 9.56
C GLY A 264 24.47 -15.37 8.28
N VAL A 265 23.62 -14.34 8.10
CA VAL A 265 22.86 -14.18 6.84
C VAL A 265 23.83 -13.77 5.73
N ILE A 266 23.85 -14.54 4.65
CA ILE A 266 24.57 -14.16 3.43
C ILE A 266 23.74 -13.13 2.70
N VAL A 267 24.32 -11.96 2.41
CA VAL A 267 23.65 -10.85 1.73
C VAL A 267 24.28 -10.64 0.37
N GLU A 268 23.50 -10.84 -0.68
CA GLU A 268 23.92 -10.64 -2.07
C GLU A 268 22.97 -9.67 -2.78
N ASN A 269 23.45 -9.04 -3.86
CA ASN A 269 22.64 -8.27 -4.81
C ASN A 269 21.69 -7.24 -4.17
N ILE A 270 22.20 -6.35 -3.31
CA ILE A 270 21.37 -5.33 -2.66
C ILE A 270 20.77 -4.39 -3.71
N ARG A 271 19.46 -4.40 -3.83
CA ARG A 271 18.66 -3.52 -4.70
C ARG A 271 17.94 -2.49 -3.83
N LEU A 272 18.57 -1.32 -3.67
CA LEU A 272 18.07 -0.24 -2.83
C LEU A 272 16.92 0.52 -3.51
N GLU A 273 15.86 0.78 -2.75
CA GLU A 273 14.75 1.63 -3.16
C GLU A 273 14.80 3.01 -2.51
N LYS A 274 14.00 3.94 -3.05
CA LYS A 274 13.85 5.27 -2.47
C LYS A 274 13.07 5.20 -1.15
N SER A 275 13.44 6.08 -0.23
CA SER A 275 12.66 6.25 0.99
C SER A 275 11.23 6.74 0.71
N TYR A 276 10.30 6.34 1.55
CA TYR A 276 8.89 6.63 1.41
C TYR A 276 8.28 7.19 2.70
N MET A 277 7.32 8.09 2.54
CA MET A 277 6.60 8.68 3.67
C MET A 277 5.31 7.92 3.92
N LEU A 278 5.04 7.60 5.17
CA LEU A 278 3.89 6.84 5.63
C LEU A 278 2.97 7.76 6.46
N PRO A 279 1.82 8.20 5.90
CA PRO A 279 0.88 9.04 6.64
C PRO A 279 0.00 8.19 7.56
N PHE A 280 0.08 8.43 8.87
CA PHE A 280 -0.62 7.67 9.89
C PHE A 280 -2.09 8.09 10.08
N ALA A 281 -2.94 7.14 10.40
CA ALA A 281 -4.35 7.32 10.73
C ALA A 281 -4.59 8.19 12.00
N SER A 282 -3.55 8.41 12.79
CA SER A 282 -3.59 9.24 14.00
C SER A 282 -3.95 10.71 13.75
N SER A 283 -3.85 11.20 12.51
CA SER A 283 -4.17 12.59 12.14
C SER A 283 -5.67 12.87 12.03
N ARG A 284 -6.51 11.85 11.87
CA ARG A 284 -7.98 11.92 11.70
C ARG A 284 -8.44 13.02 10.73
N PRO A 285 -7.98 13.04 9.47
CA PRO A 285 -8.42 14.02 8.50
C PRO A 285 -9.91 13.81 8.16
N LYS A 286 -10.56 14.88 7.66
CA LYS A 286 -11.87 14.72 7.03
C LYS A 286 -11.67 13.99 5.69
N LEU A 287 -12.34 12.86 5.50
CA LEU A 287 -12.11 11.95 4.36
C LEU A 287 -13.06 12.20 3.19
N ALA A 288 -14.20 12.82 3.44
CA ALA A 288 -15.20 13.12 2.42
C ALA A 288 -15.55 14.61 2.40
N HIS A 289 -15.60 15.18 1.21
CA HIS A 289 -15.89 16.60 0.94
C HIS A 289 -16.85 16.67 -0.25
N ASP A 290 -18.14 16.83 0.05
CA ASP A 290 -19.21 16.76 -0.95
C ASP A 290 -19.08 15.45 -1.79
N LYS A 291 -18.80 15.57 -3.08
CA LYS A 291 -18.63 14.43 -4.01
C LYS A 291 -17.16 14.04 -4.26
N VAL A 292 -16.27 14.38 -3.33
CA VAL A 292 -14.87 13.94 -3.37
C VAL A 292 -14.54 13.17 -2.10
N ALA A 293 -14.02 11.95 -2.23
CA ALA A 293 -13.61 11.11 -1.09
C ALA A 293 -12.13 10.72 -1.20
N LEU A 294 -11.48 10.48 -0.06
CA LEU A 294 -10.09 9.99 0.02
C LEU A 294 -10.06 8.61 0.66
N VAL A 295 -9.30 7.69 0.05
CA VAL A 295 -9.09 6.33 0.55
C VAL A 295 -7.59 6.00 0.68
N GLY A 296 -7.26 5.06 1.53
CA GLY A 296 -5.89 4.60 1.76
C GLY A 296 -4.94 5.70 2.23
N ASP A 297 -3.72 5.70 1.73
CA ASP A 297 -2.68 6.67 2.11
C ASP A 297 -3.06 8.12 1.78
N ALA A 298 -3.89 8.34 0.75
CA ALA A 298 -4.41 9.67 0.44
C ALA A 298 -5.29 10.20 1.58
N GLY A 299 -6.00 9.33 2.28
CA GLY A 299 -6.76 9.59 3.51
C GLY A 299 -5.94 9.46 4.80
N SER A 300 -4.63 9.18 4.73
CA SER A 300 -3.77 8.96 5.92
C SER A 300 -4.24 7.79 6.77
N MET A 301 -4.41 6.62 6.17
CA MET A 301 -5.03 5.46 6.84
C MET A 301 -4.04 4.38 7.27
N ILE A 302 -2.74 4.67 7.27
CA ILE A 302 -1.72 3.72 7.74
C ILE A 302 -1.81 3.57 9.26
N ASN A 303 -1.81 2.31 9.73
CA ASN A 303 -1.79 2.00 11.15
C ASN A 303 -0.47 2.52 11.78
N PRO A 304 -0.53 3.37 12.81
CA PRO A 304 0.67 3.97 13.38
C PRO A 304 1.54 3.00 14.18
N MET A 305 1.03 1.83 14.54
CA MET A 305 1.76 0.84 15.33
C MET A 305 2.48 -0.17 14.44
N SER A 306 1.78 -0.72 13.44
CA SER A 306 2.33 -1.76 12.56
C SER A 306 2.93 -1.22 11.26
N GLY A 307 2.56 -0.01 10.85
CA GLY A 307 2.89 0.52 9.51
C GLY A 307 2.04 -0.08 8.39
N GLU A 308 1.04 -0.92 8.71
CA GLU A 308 0.16 -1.52 7.72
C GLU A 308 -0.78 -0.49 7.10
N GLY A 309 -0.81 -0.44 5.77
CA GLY A 309 -1.65 0.46 5.00
C GLY A 309 -2.50 -0.22 3.94
N ILE A 310 -2.12 -1.44 3.50
CA ILE A 310 -2.80 -2.12 2.40
C ILE A 310 -4.22 -2.49 2.81
N PHE A 311 -4.39 -3.20 3.93
CA PHE A 311 -5.71 -3.59 4.44
C PHE A 311 -6.61 -2.37 4.67
N TYR A 312 -6.13 -1.38 5.43
CA TYR A 312 -6.94 -0.19 5.72
C TYR A 312 -7.30 0.61 4.47
N GLY A 313 -6.40 0.62 3.48
CA GLY A 313 -6.68 1.20 2.17
C GLY A 313 -7.78 0.46 1.42
N MET A 314 -7.72 -0.87 1.37
CA MET A 314 -8.74 -1.71 0.74
C MET A 314 -10.08 -1.59 1.47
N GLU A 315 -10.08 -1.67 2.79
CA GLU A 315 -11.27 -1.57 3.63
C GLU A 315 -11.96 -0.21 3.49
N SER A 316 -11.19 0.88 3.46
CA SER A 316 -11.76 2.21 3.25
C SER A 316 -12.46 2.36 1.90
N GLY A 317 -11.92 1.72 0.86
CA GLY A 317 -12.54 1.69 -0.46
C GLY A 317 -13.85 0.89 -0.48
N PHE A 318 -13.88 -0.25 0.22
CA PHE A 318 -15.09 -1.04 0.39
C PHE A 318 -16.17 -0.26 1.15
N LEU A 319 -15.83 0.31 2.29
CA LEU A 319 -16.78 1.09 3.10
C LEU A 319 -17.33 2.31 2.34
N LEU A 320 -16.50 2.96 1.51
CA LEU A 320 -16.97 4.04 0.65
C LEU A 320 -18.00 3.51 -0.36
N ALA A 321 -17.70 2.42 -1.06
CA ALA A 321 -18.59 1.84 -2.06
C ALA A 321 -19.90 1.35 -1.43
N GLU A 322 -19.83 0.65 -0.30
CA GLU A 322 -21.00 0.15 0.43
C GLU A 322 -21.98 1.27 0.80
N ASN A 323 -21.46 2.41 1.22
CA ASN A 323 -22.30 3.53 1.71
C ASN A 323 -22.76 4.49 0.61
N THR A 324 -22.19 4.42 -0.61
CA THR A 324 -22.49 5.41 -1.67
C THR A 324 -23.03 4.79 -2.97
N GLN A 325 -22.88 3.49 -3.20
CA GLN A 325 -23.27 2.84 -4.46
C GLN A 325 -24.77 3.02 -4.84
N ASN A 326 -25.64 3.22 -3.86
CA ASN A 326 -27.07 3.48 -4.09
C ASN A 326 -27.39 4.97 -4.26
N LEU A 327 -26.40 5.85 -4.17
CA LEU A 327 -26.55 7.31 -4.33
C LEU A 327 -26.05 7.78 -5.71
N LEU A 328 -25.47 6.88 -6.47
CA LEU A 328 -24.88 7.08 -7.80
C LEU A 328 -25.75 6.51 -8.89
#